data_5229dbd6acbd95801afd7b2434c3c9c3
#
_entry.id   5229dbd6acbd95801afd7b2434c3c9c3
#
_cell.length_a   1.000
_cell.length_b   1.000
_cell.length_c   1.000
_cell.angle_alpha   90.00
_cell.angle_beta   90.00
_cell.angle_gamma   90.00
#
_symmetry.space_group_name_H-M   'P 1'
#
loop_
_entity.id
_entity.type
_entity.pdbx_description
1 polymer ?
#
loop_
_entity_poly.entity_id
_entity_poly.type
_entity_poly.pdbx_seq_one_letter_code
_entity_poly.pdbx_strand_id
1 'polypeptide(L)'
;MAQDKGVLIIFDLVSTLTDAGPRYVQAFTEVCESQGHGTPDREEVLSMLGNKNLGEITERFVGKLDDAEKKNFMASCNQACDALLSRPGWREELYPNVREAVEALHLRGATLGIYTATREDAMDLQLKYHGIAKEFDARYIRGKNNTRDAGKKNAELKTDQLTDIIASYRHDQGSNAPVIVIGDSEADAKAAEKSGLLFVGFAVNDKKKAELENAGVKNIVADFGELPDLVDRLILPPANDNARQLAPGRSQTPKP
;
A
#
# COMPACT_ATOMS: atom_id res chain seq x y z
N MET A 1 -6.58 -29.96 18.54
CA MET A 1 -6.95 -29.24 17.30
C MET A 1 -6.02 -28.07 17.19
N ALA A 2 -5.12 -28.03 16.20
CA ALA A 2 -4.30 -26.86 15.94
C ALA A 2 -5.29 -25.75 15.54
N GLN A 3 -5.36 -24.68 16.34
CA GLN A 3 -6.04 -23.46 15.94
C GLN A 3 -5.38 -23.01 14.64
N ASP A 4 -6.17 -22.88 13.57
CA ASP A 4 -5.75 -22.22 12.35
C ASP A 4 -5.23 -20.83 12.76
N LYS A 5 -3.92 -20.68 12.74
CA LYS A 5 -3.29 -19.40 13.09
C LYS A 5 -3.60 -18.46 11.96
N GLY A 6 -4.56 -17.55 12.19
CA GLY A 6 -4.96 -16.56 11.22
C GLY A 6 -3.75 -15.78 10.70
N VAL A 7 -3.80 -15.28 9.48
CA VAL A 7 -2.80 -14.37 8.90
C VAL A 7 -3.21 -12.93 9.19
N LEU A 8 -2.24 -12.07 9.51
CA LEU A 8 -2.43 -10.61 9.47
C LEU A 8 -1.94 -10.06 8.14
N ILE A 9 -2.79 -9.29 7.48
CA ILE A 9 -2.44 -8.57 6.25
C ILE A 9 -2.56 -7.08 6.54
N ILE A 10 -1.46 -6.35 6.38
CA ILE A 10 -1.38 -4.92 6.69
C ILE A 10 -1.20 -4.16 5.39
N PHE A 11 -2.12 -3.24 5.11
CA PHE A 11 -2.12 -2.43 3.89
C PHE A 11 -1.61 -1.02 4.16
N ASP A 12 -0.76 -0.49 3.26
CA ASP A 12 -0.68 0.94 3.09
C ASP A 12 -1.98 1.45 2.45
N LEU A 13 -2.33 2.72 2.66
CA LEU A 13 -3.58 3.29 2.17
C LEU A 13 -3.39 4.02 0.84
N VAL A 14 -2.56 5.07 0.86
CA VAL A 14 -2.42 6.02 -0.26
C VAL A 14 -1.53 5.44 -1.34
N SER A 15 -2.00 5.48 -2.59
CA SER A 15 -1.35 4.84 -3.76
C SER A 15 -1.27 3.31 -3.68
N THR A 16 -1.86 2.72 -2.64
CA THR A 16 -2.03 1.27 -2.49
C THR A 16 -3.51 0.90 -2.59
N LEU A 17 -4.34 1.29 -1.62
CA LEU A 17 -5.78 1.06 -1.68
C LEU A 17 -6.51 2.18 -2.45
N THR A 18 -6.06 3.44 -2.32
CA THR A 18 -6.68 4.61 -2.95
C THR A 18 -5.77 5.23 -4.01
N ASP A 19 -6.38 5.74 -5.09
CA ASP A 19 -5.68 6.51 -6.12
C ASP A 19 -5.46 7.96 -5.68
N ALA A 20 -4.22 8.29 -5.33
CA ALA A 20 -3.82 9.63 -4.95
C ALA A 20 -3.50 10.55 -6.15
N GLY A 21 -3.46 10.04 -7.38
CA GLY A 21 -3.14 10.81 -8.58
C GLY A 21 -3.96 12.09 -8.71
N PRO A 22 -5.30 12.04 -8.64
CA PRO A 22 -6.15 13.24 -8.71
C PRO A 22 -5.83 14.28 -7.63
N ARG A 23 -5.44 13.86 -6.42
CA ARG A 23 -5.03 14.77 -5.34
C ARG A 23 -3.73 15.48 -5.66
N TYR A 24 -2.74 14.75 -6.16
CA TYR A 24 -1.46 15.35 -6.55
C TYR A 24 -1.64 16.37 -7.68
N VAL A 25 -2.47 16.05 -8.68
CA VAL A 25 -2.83 16.98 -9.77
C VAL A 25 -3.48 18.24 -9.21
N GLN A 26 -4.48 18.08 -8.33
CA GLN A 26 -5.21 19.22 -7.76
C GLN A 26 -4.28 20.10 -6.92
N ALA A 27 -3.48 19.49 -6.04
CA ALA A 27 -2.51 20.24 -5.20
C ALA A 27 -1.49 20.99 -6.04
N PHE A 28 -0.92 20.35 -7.06
CA PHE A 28 0.02 20.98 -7.98
C PHE A 28 -0.61 22.16 -8.71
N THR A 29 -1.84 21.99 -9.22
CA THR A 29 -2.58 23.05 -9.90
C THR A 29 -2.80 24.27 -8.97
N GLU A 30 -3.31 24.04 -7.76
CA GLU A 30 -3.57 25.10 -6.78
C GLU A 30 -2.28 25.87 -6.40
N VAL A 31 -1.16 25.16 -6.28
CA VAL A 31 0.13 25.82 -5.99
C VAL A 31 0.62 26.64 -7.19
N CYS A 32 0.55 26.10 -8.41
CA CYS A 32 0.89 26.84 -9.61
C CYS A 32 0.07 28.14 -9.74
N GLU A 33 -1.24 28.05 -9.57
CA GLU A 33 -2.13 29.22 -9.63
C GLU A 33 -1.81 30.24 -8.54
N SER A 34 -1.63 29.79 -7.29
CA SER A 34 -1.35 30.68 -6.15
C SER A 34 -0.01 31.41 -6.26
N GLN A 35 0.97 30.81 -6.97
CA GLN A 35 2.29 31.39 -7.19
C GLN A 35 2.42 32.08 -8.55
N GLY A 36 1.35 32.24 -9.34
CA GLY A 36 1.32 32.99 -10.59
C GLY A 36 1.90 32.24 -11.80
N HIS A 37 2.07 30.93 -11.73
CA HIS A 37 2.56 30.08 -12.84
C HIS A 37 1.46 29.68 -13.83
N GLY A 38 0.21 30.14 -13.61
CA GLY A 38 -0.95 29.78 -14.43
C GLY A 38 -1.55 28.45 -14.02
N THR A 39 -2.53 28.00 -14.83
CA THR A 39 -3.26 26.73 -14.59
C THR A 39 -2.67 25.64 -15.48
N PRO A 40 -1.98 24.64 -14.91
CA PRO A 40 -1.46 23.51 -15.68
C PRO A 40 -2.58 22.68 -16.29
N ASP A 41 -2.35 22.07 -17.45
CA ASP A 41 -3.24 21.07 -18.00
C ASP A 41 -3.26 19.84 -17.10
N ARG A 42 -4.44 19.51 -16.58
CA ARG A 42 -4.61 18.45 -15.57
C ARG A 42 -4.33 17.07 -16.12
N GLU A 43 -4.70 16.79 -17.37
CA GLU A 43 -4.48 15.50 -18.00
C GLU A 43 -2.98 15.31 -18.30
N GLU A 44 -2.30 16.36 -18.75
CA GLU A 44 -0.85 16.35 -18.93
C GLU A 44 -0.11 16.08 -17.61
N VAL A 45 -0.47 16.80 -16.52
CA VAL A 45 0.13 16.58 -15.19
C VAL A 45 -0.10 15.13 -14.72
N LEU A 46 -1.33 14.61 -14.83
CA LEU A 46 -1.66 13.25 -14.42
C LEU A 46 -0.85 12.21 -15.22
N SER A 47 -0.76 12.38 -16.53
CA SER A 47 0.06 11.53 -17.40
C SER A 47 1.53 11.55 -17.01
N MET A 48 2.05 12.73 -16.66
CA MET A 48 3.45 12.86 -16.21
C MET A 48 3.69 12.22 -14.84
N LEU A 49 2.74 12.31 -13.89
CA LEU A 49 2.87 11.65 -12.58
C LEU A 49 3.09 10.15 -12.69
N GLY A 50 2.49 9.51 -13.68
CA GLY A 50 2.72 8.09 -13.97
C GLY A 50 4.13 7.77 -14.49
N ASN A 51 4.85 8.73 -15.11
CA ASN A 51 6.07 8.48 -15.89
C ASN A 51 7.27 9.34 -15.49
N LYS A 52 7.07 10.44 -14.76
CA LYS A 52 8.09 11.44 -14.41
C LYS A 52 8.17 11.66 -12.91
N ASN A 53 9.29 12.18 -12.43
CA ASN A 53 9.38 12.68 -11.06
C ASN A 53 8.79 14.09 -10.96
N LEU A 54 8.42 14.49 -9.75
CA LEU A 54 7.78 15.80 -9.53
C LEU A 54 8.69 16.98 -9.92
N GLY A 55 10.01 16.81 -9.88
CA GLY A 55 10.96 17.83 -10.34
C GLY A 55 10.86 18.09 -11.84
N GLU A 56 10.72 17.03 -12.66
CA GLU A 56 10.52 17.17 -14.12
C GLU A 56 9.16 17.80 -14.44
N ILE A 57 8.12 17.47 -13.67
CA ILE A 57 6.79 18.08 -13.79
C ILE A 57 6.88 19.58 -13.45
N THR A 58 7.55 19.92 -12.35
CA THR A 58 7.76 21.33 -11.95
C THR A 58 8.52 22.10 -13.04
N GLU A 59 9.59 21.55 -13.60
CA GLU A 59 10.35 22.21 -14.67
C GLU A 59 9.50 22.46 -15.93
N ARG A 60 8.59 21.55 -16.24
CA ARG A 60 7.69 21.65 -17.41
C ARG A 60 6.67 22.79 -17.28
N PHE A 61 6.06 22.95 -16.10
CA PHE A 61 4.93 23.88 -15.90
C PHE A 61 5.32 25.19 -15.19
N VAL A 62 6.36 25.17 -14.39
CA VAL A 62 6.84 26.31 -13.58
C VAL A 62 8.13 26.88 -14.15
N GLY A 63 8.96 26.06 -14.78
CA GLY A 63 10.27 26.43 -15.27
C GLY A 63 11.40 25.99 -14.34
N LYS A 64 12.62 26.43 -14.67
CA LYS A 64 13.80 26.15 -13.83
C LYS A 64 13.74 26.94 -12.54
N LEU A 65 13.74 26.24 -11.43
CA LEU A 65 13.84 26.77 -10.08
C LEU A 65 15.22 26.45 -9.50
N ASP A 66 15.75 27.35 -8.67
CA ASP A 66 16.91 27.01 -7.85
C ASP A 66 16.55 25.99 -6.75
N ASP A 67 17.54 25.48 -6.01
CA ASP A 67 17.32 24.43 -5.00
C ASP A 67 16.41 24.90 -3.84
N ALA A 68 16.47 26.16 -3.46
CA ALA A 68 15.66 26.73 -2.39
C ALA A 68 14.21 26.94 -2.85
N GLU A 69 14.03 27.50 -4.06
CA GLU A 69 12.72 27.66 -4.70
C GLU A 69 12.04 26.32 -4.92
N LYS A 70 12.77 25.35 -5.44
CA LYS A 70 12.28 23.98 -5.64
C LYS A 70 11.82 23.33 -4.33
N LYS A 71 12.62 23.46 -3.27
CA LYS A 71 12.28 22.96 -1.94
C LYS A 71 10.99 23.61 -1.40
N ASN A 72 10.86 24.92 -1.56
CA ASN A 72 9.69 25.69 -1.12
C ASN A 72 8.43 25.30 -1.92
N PHE A 73 8.57 25.19 -3.25
CA PHE A 73 7.47 24.75 -4.12
C PHE A 73 6.97 23.35 -3.73
N MET A 74 7.90 22.40 -3.54
CA MET A 74 7.57 21.05 -3.09
C MET A 74 6.90 21.01 -1.72
N ALA A 75 7.35 21.86 -0.79
CA ALA A 75 6.72 21.99 0.52
C ALA A 75 5.29 22.54 0.40
N SER A 76 5.05 23.51 -0.48
CA SER A 76 3.71 24.03 -0.78
C SER A 76 2.80 22.94 -1.38
N CYS A 77 3.30 22.14 -2.33
CA CYS A 77 2.54 21.01 -2.89
C CYS A 77 2.16 19.98 -1.82
N ASN A 78 3.09 19.62 -0.93
CA ASN A 78 2.80 18.70 0.16
C ASN A 78 1.74 19.27 1.12
N GLN A 79 1.84 20.56 1.46
CA GLN A 79 0.84 21.22 2.30
C GLN A 79 -0.54 21.25 1.64
N ALA A 80 -0.61 21.53 0.34
CA ALA A 80 -1.85 21.50 -0.42
C ALA A 80 -2.44 20.08 -0.48
N CYS A 81 -1.62 19.04 -0.67
CA CYS A 81 -2.05 17.65 -0.60
C CYS A 81 -2.67 17.31 0.75
N ASP A 82 -2.04 17.70 1.86
CA ASP A 82 -2.56 17.47 3.21
C ASP A 82 -3.87 18.24 3.46
N ALA A 83 -3.98 19.48 2.97
CA ALA A 83 -5.18 20.28 3.07
C ALA A 83 -6.36 19.68 2.30
N LEU A 84 -6.11 19.11 1.11
CA LEU A 84 -7.13 18.43 0.30
C LEU A 84 -7.75 17.25 1.03
N LEU A 85 -6.98 16.44 1.74
CA LEU A 85 -7.48 15.30 2.50
C LEU A 85 -8.48 15.69 3.59
N SER A 86 -8.41 16.94 4.07
CA SER A 86 -9.33 17.50 5.08
C SER A 86 -10.45 18.33 4.47
N ARG A 87 -10.45 18.54 3.15
CA ARG A 87 -11.45 19.37 2.47
C ARG A 87 -12.79 18.63 2.42
N PRO A 88 -13.89 19.25 2.90
CA PRO A 88 -15.22 18.67 2.78
C PRO A 88 -15.53 18.29 1.33
N GLY A 89 -16.00 17.07 1.13
CA GLY A 89 -16.34 16.55 -0.21
C GLY A 89 -15.16 16.00 -1.02
N TRP A 90 -13.90 16.18 -0.59
CA TRP A 90 -12.78 15.52 -1.25
C TRP A 90 -12.79 14.02 -0.99
N ARG A 91 -12.58 13.24 -2.05
CA ARG A 91 -12.49 11.77 -1.98
C ARG A 91 -11.43 11.29 -2.96
N GLU A 92 -10.69 10.29 -2.55
CA GLU A 92 -9.85 9.47 -3.44
C GLU A 92 -10.63 8.22 -3.79
N GLU A 93 -10.60 7.79 -5.04
CA GLU A 93 -11.24 6.55 -5.42
C GLU A 93 -10.38 5.34 -5.03
N LEU A 94 -11.01 4.21 -4.77
CA LEU A 94 -10.29 2.95 -4.63
C LEU A 94 -9.73 2.52 -5.97
N TYR A 95 -8.56 1.90 -5.98
CA TYR A 95 -8.13 1.17 -7.16
C TYR A 95 -9.11 0.04 -7.52
N PRO A 96 -9.15 -0.38 -8.80
CA PRO A 96 -10.00 -1.49 -9.22
C PRO A 96 -9.79 -2.74 -8.36
N ASN A 97 -10.87 -3.46 -8.08
CA ASN A 97 -10.91 -4.73 -7.33
C ASN A 97 -10.41 -4.66 -5.86
N VAL A 98 -10.10 -3.47 -5.32
CA VAL A 98 -9.67 -3.34 -3.90
C VAL A 98 -10.76 -3.80 -2.95
N ARG A 99 -12.02 -3.37 -3.16
CA ARG A 99 -13.14 -3.75 -2.29
C ARG A 99 -13.32 -5.25 -2.26
N GLU A 100 -13.40 -5.86 -3.42
CA GLU A 100 -13.60 -7.30 -3.61
C GLU A 100 -12.47 -8.11 -2.99
N ALA A 101 -11.21 -7.64 -3.16
CA ALA A 101 -10.05 -8.30 -2.58
C ALA A 101 -10.04 -8.23 -1.06
N VAL A 102 -10.32 -7.06 -0.48
CA VAL A 102 -10.38 -6.85 0.98
C VAL A 102 -11.50 -7.72 1.59
N GLU A 103 -12.69 -7.72 1.01
CA GLU A 103 -13.80 -8.56 1.44
C GLU A 103 -13.46 -10.06 1.31
N ALA A 104 -12.84 -10.49 0.21
CA ALA A 104 -12.44 -11.88 0.00
C ALA A 104 -11.40 -12.35 1.01
N LEU A 105 -10.39 -11.52 1.32
CA LEU A 105 -9.38 -11.83 2.33
C LEU A 105 -10.00 -11.95 3.73
N HIS A 106 -10.89 -11.03 4.08
CA HIS A 106 -11.63 -11.09 5.36
C HIS A 106 -12.48 -12.37 5.46
N LEU A 107 -13.24 -12.71 4.40
CA LEU A 107 -14.03 -13.93 4.34
C LEU A 107 -13.19 -15.22 4.40
N ARG A 108 -11.92 -15.19 3.95
CA ARG A 108 -10.96 -16.30 4.09
C ARG A 108 -10.34 -16.37 5.50
N GLY A 109 -10.78 -15.52 6.43
CA GLY A 109 -10.35 -15.54 7.84
C GLY A 109 -9.07 -14.76 8.12
N ALA A 110 -8.59 -13.92 7.17
CA ALA A 110 -7.49 -13.02 7.44
C ALA A 110 -7.92 -11.89 8.38
N THR A 111 -7.05 -11.51 9.30
CA THR A 111 -7.16 -10.25 10.04
C THR A 111 -6.54 -9.15 9.19
N LEU A 112 -7.27 -8.05 8.97
CA LEU A 112 -6.79 -6.95 8.14
C LEU A 112 -6.43 -5.74 8.99
N GLY A 113 -5.30 -5.11 8.66
CA GLY A 113 -4.80 -3.89 9.30
C GLY A 113 -4.42 -2.82 8.27
N ILE A 114 -4.21 -1.60 8.75
CA ILE A 114 -3.75 -0.46 7.92
C ILE A 114 -2.61 0.25 8.63
N TYR A 115 -1.60 0.65 7.88
CA TYR A 115 -0.59 1.60 8.29
C TYR A 115 -0.43 2.68 7.21
N THR A 116 -0.30 3.94 7.59
CA THR A 116 -0.20 5.01 6.59
C THR A 116 0.42 6.29 7.15
N ALA A 117 1.11 7.04 6.29
CA ALA A 117 1.56 8.39 6.60
C ALA A 117 0.44 9.44 6.54
N THR A 118 -0.76 9.04 6.14
CA THR A 118 -1.96 9.88 6.19
C THR A 118 -2.41 10.09 7.63
N ARG A 119 -2.92 11.28 7.95
CA ARG A 119 -3.44 11.57 9.29
C ARG A 119 -4.61 10.65 9.65
N GLU A 120 -4.71 10.30 10.93
CA GLU A 120 -5.75 9.39 11.45
C GLU A 120 -7.17 9.84 11.06
N ASP A 121 -7.49 11.13 11.20
CA ASP A 121 -8.81 11.68 10.85
C ASP A 121 -9.13 11.59 9.35
N ALA A 122 -8.16 11.86 8.49
CA ALA A 122 -8.33 11.76 7.04
C ALA A 122 -8.42 10.30 6.57
N MET A 123 -7.63 9.40 7.15
CA MET A 123 -7.73 7.96 6.91
C MET A 123 -9.11 7.43 7.26
N ASP A 124 -9.62 7.76 8.46
CA ASP A 124 -10.95 7.34 8.91
C ASP A 124 -12.08 7.81 7.97
N LEU A 125 -11.97 9.04 7.46
CA LEU A 125 -12.92 9.57 6.49
C LEU A 125 -12.91 8.78 5.18
N GLN A 126 -11.73 8.43 4.64
CA GLN A 126 -11.61 7.64 3.42
C GLN A 126 -12.19 6.23 3.62
N LEU A 127 -11.82 5.53 4.68
CA LEU A 127 -12.31 4.19 4.97
C LEU A 127 -13.85 4.13 5.13
N LYS A 128 -14.42 5.12 5.81
CA LYS A 128 -15.88 5.25 5.99
C LYS A 128 -16.59 5.58 4.69
N TYR A 129 -16.02 6.50 3.89
CA TYR A 129 -16.59 6.85 2.59
C TYR A 129 -16.72 5.64 1.68
N HIS A 130 -15.66 4.83 1.61
CA HIS A 130 -15.67 3.63 0.78
C HIS A 130 -16.45 2.46 1.42
N GLY A 131 -16.87 2.56 2.66
CA GLY A 131 -17.60 1.50 3.37
C GLY A 131 -16.78 0.23 3.61
N ILE A 132 -15.44 0.31 3.55
CA ILE A 132 -14.54 -0.81 3.80
C ILE A 132 -13.98 -0.83 5.23
N ALA A 133 -14.27 0.19 6.04
CA ALA A 133 -13.76 0.30 7.41
C ALA A 133 -14.06 -0.94 8.26
N LYS A 134 -15.20 -1.59 8.04
CA LYS A 134 -15.66 -2.77 8.78
C LYS A 134 -14.82 -4.03 8.53
N GLU A 135 -14.06 -4.07 7.43
CA GLU A 135 -13.21 -5.20 7.08
C GLU A 135 -11.88 -5.18 7.84
N PHE A 136 -11.51 -4.01 8.38
CA PHE A 136 -10.25 -3.83 9.10
C PHE A 136 -10.47 -3.89 10.62
N ASP A 137 -9.60 -4.60 11.32
CA ASP A 137 -9.62 -4.65 12.78
C ASP A 137 -9.02 -3.36 13.35
N ALA A 138 -9.83 -2.60 14.09
CA ALA A 138 -9.44 -1.31 14.66
C ALA A 138 -8.18 -1.37 15.54
N ARG A 139 -7.84 -2.53 16.11
CA ARG A 139 -6.62 -2.74 16.89
C ARG A 139 -5.36 -2.62 16.05
N TYR A 140 -5.45 -2.88 14.74
CA TYR A 140 -4.33 -2.95 13.80
C TYR A 140 -4.37 -1.84 12.75
N ILE A 141 -5.03 -0.73 13.06
CA ILE A 141 -5.07 0.48 12.21
C ILE A 141 -4.17 1.55 12.82
N ARG A 142 -3.25 2.10 12.02
CA ARG A 142 -2.35 3.19 12.42
C ARG A 142 -2.27 4.23 11.31
N GLY A 143 -2.75 5.43 11.61
CA GLY A 143 -2.49 6.64 10.85
C GLY A 143 -1.42 7.51 11.51
N LYS A 144 -1.05 8.60 10.85
CA LYS A 144 -0.14 9.60 11.41
C LYS A 144 -0.87 10.43 12.48
N ASN A 145 -0.32 10.47 13.67
CA ASN A 145 -0.75 11.37 14.73
C ASN A 145 0.17 12.60 14.78
N ASN A 146 -0.38 13.79 14.54
CA ASN A 146 0.42 15.01 14.40
C ASN A 146 1.24 15.38 15.65
N THR A 147 0.80 14.96 16.84
CA THR A 147 1.54 15.22 18.09
C THR A 147 2.60 14.16 18.33
N ARG A 148 2.22 12.88 18.31
CA ARG A 148 3.12 11.75 18.57
C ARG A 148 4.20 11.62 17.50
N ASP A 149 3.86 11.90 16.26
CA ASP A 149 4.71 11.63 15.09
C ASP A 149 5.32 12.91 14.49
N ALA A 150 5.32 14.02 15.27
CA ALA A 150 5.89 15.29 14.83
C ALA A 150 7.37 15.12 14.48
N GLY A 151 7.74 15.60 13.28
CA GLY A 151 9.13 15.57 12.79
C GLY A 151 9.62 14.25 12.22
N LYS A 152 8.86 13.14 12.36
CA LYS A 152 9.25 11.86 11.76
C LYS A 152 9.16 11.91 10.24
N LYS A 153 10.14 11.27 9.58
CA LYS A 153 10.07 11.01 8.14
C LYS A 153 9.10 9.83 7.88
N ASN A 154 8.48 9.81 6.68
CA ASN A 154 7.50 8.77 6.33
C ASN A 154 8.03 7.33 6.51
N ALA A 155 9.29 7.06 6.12
CA ALA A 155 9.88 5.73 6.27
C ALA A 155 10.06 5.31 7.73
N GLU A 156 10.43 6.24 8.62
CA GLU A 156 10.53 6.02 10.05
C GLU A 156 9.15 5.78 10.67
N LEU A 157 8.19 6.66 10.34
CA LEU A 157 6.81 6.53 10.80
C LEU A 157 6.20 5.18 10.41
N LYS A 158 6.34 4.76 9.14
CA LYS A 158 5.82 3.47 8.66
C LYS A 158 6.47 2.28 9.38
N THR A 159 7.78 2.35 9.66
CA THR A 159 8.48 1.31 10.43
C THR A 159 7.95 1.21 11.86
N ASP A 160 7.75 2.34 12.53
CA ASP A 160 7.21 2.39 13.90
C ASP A 160 5.77 1.85 13.94
N GLN A 161 4.94 2.23 12.99
CA GLN A 161 3.56 1.76 12.87
C GLN A 161 3.49 0.25 12.67
N LEU A 162 4.29 -0.31 11.75
CA LEU A 162 4.37 -1.76 11.54
C LEU A 162 4.84 -2.47 12.81
N THR A 163 5.86 -1.96 13.49
CA THR A 163 6.38 -2.55 14.74
C THR A 163 5.28 -2.61 15.80
N ASP A 164 4.51 -1.55 15.98
CA ASP A 164 3.42 -1.48 16.96
C ASP A 164 2.25 -2.43 16.61
N ILE A 165 1.84 -2.47 15.35
CA ILE A 165 0.79 -3.39 14.87
C ILE A 165 1.21 -4.86 15.09
N ILE A 166 2.45 -5.20 14.71
CA ILE A 166 2.97 -6.56 14.82
C ILE A 166 3.07 -6.99 16.29
N ALA A 167 3.55 -6.10 17.16
CA ALA A 167 3.64 -6.39 18.60
C ALA A 167 2.24 -6.68 19.17
N SER A 168 1.26 -5.86 18.83
CA SER A 168 -0.14 -6.05 19.24
C SER A 168 -0.71 -7.37 18.73
N TYR A 169 -0.52 -7.67 17.45
CA TYR A 169 -1.05 -8.90 16.85
C TYR A 169 -0.40 -10.16 17.41
N ARG A 170 0.92 -10.16 17.60
CA ARG A 170 1.64 -11.30 18.17
C ARG A 170 1.31 -11.53 19.62
N HIS A 171 1.01 -10.47 20.36
CA HIS A 171 0.48 -10.59 21.72
C HIS A 171 -0.85 -11.33 21.73
N ASP A 172 -1.74 -11.01 20.79
CA ASP A 172 -3.11 -11.56 20.74
C ASP A 172 -3.15 -12.97 20.13
N GLN A 173 -2.34 -13.26 19.11
CA GLN A 173 -2.42 -14.49 18.29
C GLN A 173 -1.21 -15.44 18.45
N GLY A 174 -0.17 -15.01 19.15
CA GLY A 174 1.06 -15.77 19.32
C GLY A 174 2.17 -15.38 18.35
N SER A 175 3.41 -15.63 18.75
CA SER A 175 4.62 -15.10 18.10
C SER A 175 4.87 -15.57 16.65
N ASN A 176 4.27 -16.69 16.25
CA ASN A 176 4.52 -17.32 14.94
C ASN A 176 3.40 -17.10 13.93
N ALA A 177 2.41 -16.25 14.23
CA ALA A 177 1.35 -15.95 13.27
C ALA A 177 1.94 -15.20 12.05
N PRO A 178 1.63 -15.63 10.82
CA PRO A 178 2.16 -15.00 9.61
C PRO A 178 1.66 -13.56 9.47
N VAL A 179 2.53 -12.69 8.97
CA VAL A 179 2.20 -11.29 8.69
C VAL A 179 2.67 -10.95 7.28
N ILE A 180 1.79 -10.36 6.48
CA ILE A 180 2.06 -9.91 5.12
C ILE A 180 1.80 -8.41 5.07
N VAL A 181 2.71 -7.66 4.47
CA VAL A 181 2.58 -6.21 4.24
C VAL A 181 2.32 -5.97 2.76
N ILE A 182 1.33 -5.14 2.45
CA ILE A 182 0.97 -4.73 1.10
C ILE A 182 1.25 -3.23 0.97
N GLY A 183 2.00 -2.82 -0.05
CA GLY A 183 2.32 -1.41 -0.28
C GLY A 183 2.81 -1.16 -1.70
N ASP A 184 2.93 0.11 -2.10
CA ASP A 184 3.32 0.51 -3.45
C ASP A 184 4.74 1.06 -3.56
N SER A 185 5.45 1.25 -2.45
CA SER A 185 6.71 1.98 -2.43
C SER A 185 7.90 1.19 -1.92
N GLU A 186 9.11 1.61 -2.33
CA GLU A 186 10.36 1.12 -1.76
C GLU A 186 10.43 1.33 -0.24
N ALA A 187 9.80 2.40 0.28
CA ALA A 187 9.74 2.65 1.72
C ALA A 187 8.95 1.56 2.46
N ASP A 188 7.86 1.08 1.86
CA ASP A 188 7.07 -0.03 2.39
C ASP A 188 7.86 -1.33 2.38
N ALA A 189 8.51 -1.64 1.25
CA ALA A 189 9.35 -2.82 1.11
C ALA A 189 10.47 -2.85 2.16
N LYS A 190 11.17 -1.73 2.34
CA LYS A 190 12.22 -1.59 3.36
C LYS A 190 11.70 -1.70 4.79
N ALA A 191 10.52 -1.15 5.07
CA ALA A 191 9.91 -1.27 6.40
C ALA A 191 9.53 -2.72 6.71
N ALA A 192 8.95 -3.43 5.73
CA ALA A 192 8.64 -4.85 5.85
C ALA A 192 9.89 -5.71 6.02
N GLU A 193 10.94 -5.48 5.21
CA GLU A 193 12.23 -6.19 5.28
C GLU A 193 12.88 -6.03 6.66
N LYS A 194 12.98 -4.79 7.18
CA LYS A 194 13.52 -4.52 8.51
C LYS A 194 12.76 -5.24 9.63
N SER A 195 11.47 -5.47 9.43
CA SER A 195 10.61 -6.17 10.38
C SER A 195 10.58 -7.69 10.17
N GLY A 196 11.31 -8.21 9.17
CA GLY A 196 11.35 -9.64 8.82
C GLY A 196 10.01 -10.17 8.32
N LEU A 197 9.26 -9.36 7.57
CA LEU A 197 7.92 -9.67 7.08
C LEU A 197 7.91 -10.00 5.60
N LEU A 198 6.90 -10.78 5.18
CA LEU A 198 6.58 -10.95 3.78
C LEU A 198 6.01 -9.63 3.22
N PHE A 199 6.46 -9.26 2.02
CA PHE A 199 5.99 -8.06 1.33
C PHE A 199 5.41 -8.42 -0.04
N VAL A 200 4.28 -7.80 -0.36
CA VAL A 200 3.65 -7.82 -1.69
C VAL A 200 3.57 -6.38 -2.18
N GLY A 201 4.19 -6.09 -3.32
CA GLY A 201 4.12 -4.80 -3.97
C GLY A 201 2.86 -4.66 -4.82
N PHE A 202 2.20 -3.51 -4.74
CA PHE A 202 1.16 -3.11 -5.69
C PHE A 202 1.76 -2.17 -6.74
N ALA A 203 1.60 -2.52 -8.03
CA ALA A 203 2.15 -1.76 -9.14
C ALA A 203 1.03 -1.33 -10.09
N VAL A 204 0.57 -0.08 -9.97
CA VAL A 204 -0.47 0.50 -10.81
C VAL A 204 -0.07 0.64 -12.29
N ASN A 205 1.23 0.61 -12.59
CA ASN A 205 1.78 0.69 -13.94
C ASN A 205 3.17 0.06 -14.03
N ASP A 206 3.70 -0.04 -15.26
CA ASP A 206 5.01 -0.66 -15.53
C ASP A 206 6.18 0.06 -14.85
N LYS A 207 6.11 1.41 -14.74
CA LYS A 207 7.14 2.19 -14.04
C LYS A 207 7.18 1.79 -12.57
N LYS A 208 6.04 1.75 -11.90
CA LYS A 208 5.95 1.35 -10.49
C LYS A 208 6.40 -0.10 -10.30
N LYS A 209 6.07 -0.98 -11.23
CA LYS A 209 6.56 -2.36 -11.23
C LYS A 209 8.09 -2.41 -11.29
N ALA A 210 8.70 -1.69 -12.22
CA ALA A 210 10.15 -1.62 -12.34
C ALA A 210 10.83 -1.02 -11.09
N GLU A 211 10.23 -0.01 -10.46
CA GLU A 211 10.72 0.55 -9.19
C GLU A 211 10.73 -0.50 -8.07
N LEU A 212 9.65 -1.28 -7.93
CA LEU A 212 9.56 -2.35 -6.93
C LEU A 212 10.52 -3.51 -7.23
N GLU A 213 10.65 -3.92 -8.50
CA GLU A 213 11.62 -4.95 -8.93
C GLU A 213 13.06 -4.52 -8.62
N ASN A 214 13.41 -3.27 -8.91
CA ASN A 214 14.73 -2.70 -8.59
C ASN A 214 14.98 -2.61 -7.07
N ALA A 215 13.93 -2.45 -6.27
CA ALA A 215 13.99 -2.53 -4.80
C ALA A 215 14.07 -3.98 -4.28
N GLY A 216 14.10 -5.00 -5.16
CA GLY A 216 14.22 -6.41 -4.79
C GLY A 216 12.90 -7.09 -4.40
N VAL A 217 11.75 -6.44 -4.64
CA VAL A 217 10.43 -7.02 -4.35
C VAL A 217 10.14 -8.17 -5.32
N LYS A 218 9.82 -9.34 -4.77
CA LYS A 218 9.60 -10.57 -5.55
C LYS A 218 8.12 -10.82 -5.86
N ASN A 219 7.25 -10.43 -4.97
CA ASN A 219 5.80 -10.63 -5.11
C ASN A 219 5.18 -9.28 -5.48
N ILE A 220 4.72 -9.14 -6.70
CA ILE A 220 4.13 -7.90 -7.21
C ILE A 220 2.81 -8.27 -7.88
N VAL A 221 1.75 -7.53 -7.56
CA VAL A 221 0.45 -7.59 -8.23
C VAL A 221 0.18 -6.27 -8.94
N ALA A 222 -0.44 -6.34 -10.11
CA ALA A 222 -0.91 -5.18 -10.85
C ALA A 222 -2.44 -4.99 -10.70
N ASP A 223 -3.12 -6.04 -10.23
CA ASP A 223 -4.56 -6.07 -9.98
C ASP A 223 -4.83 -6.67 -8.60
N PHE A 224 -5.65 -5.99 -7.81
CA PHE A 224 -6.05 -6.48 -6.49
C PHE A 224 -6.84 -7.79 -6.54
N GLY A 225 -7.50 -8.10 -7.67
CA GLY A 225 -8.16 -9.39 -7.87
C GLY A 225 -7.24 -10.61 -7.76
N GLU A 226 -5.92 -10.42 -8.00
CA GLU A 226 -4.91 -11.49 -7.86
C GLU A 226 -4.46 -11.72 -6.40
N LEU A 227 -4.69 -10.71 -5.53
CA LEU A 227 -4.11 -10.69 -4.19
C LEU A 227 -4.59 -11.83 -3.28
N PRO A 228 -5.89 -12.20 -3.22
CA PRO A 228 -6.34 -13.26 -2.33
C PRO A 228 -5.67 -14.62 -2.62
N ASP A 229 -5.50 -14.96 -3.90
CA ASP A 229 -4.86 -16.23 -4.30
C ASP A 229 -3.34 -16.19 -4.12
N LEU A 230 -2.71 -15.01 -4.27
CA LEU A 230 -1.30 -14.84 -3.95
C LEU A 230 -1.05 -15.02 -2.45
N VAL A 231 -1.89 -14.43 -1.60
CA VAL A 231 -1.80 -14.57 -0.14
C VAL A 231 -1.89 -16.05 0.25
N ASP A 232 -2.86 -16.79 -0.29
CA ASP A 232 -3.00 -18.22 -0.01
C ASP A 232 -1.71 -19.00 -0.34
N ARG A 233 -1.08 -18.70 -1.49
CA ARG A 233 0.20 -19.34 -1.87
C ARG A 233 1.35 -18.98 -0.93
N LEU A 234 1.36 -17.78 -0.37
CA LEU A 234 2.44 -17.31 0.51
C LEU A 234 2.35 -17.88 1.93
N ILE A 235 1.14 -18.18 2.41
CA ILE A 235 0.91 -18.73 3.77
C ILE A 235 0.87 -20.24 3.81
N LEU A 236 0.56 -20.91 2.70
CA LEU A 236 0.57 -22.36 2.64
C LEU A 236 2.02 -22.87 2.62
N PRO A 237 2.36 -23.92 3.39
CA PRO A 237 3.66 -24.57 3.24
C PRO A 237 3.79 -25.09 1.79
N PRO A 238 5.00 -25.06 1.20
CA PRO A 238 5.21 -25.62 -0.13
C PRO A 238 4.69 -27.06 -0.15
N ALA A 239 3.85 -27.37 -1.14
CA ALA A 239 3.31 -28.72 -1.29
C ALA A 239 4.48 -29.70 -1.32
N ASN A 240 4.49 -30.65 -0.39
CA ASN A 240 5.49 -31.71 -0.33
C ASN A 240 5.38 -32.54 -1.63
N ASP A 241 6.27 -32.31 -2.57
CA ASP A 241 6.37 -33.10 -3.82
C ASP A 241 6.59 -34.62 -3.58
N ASN A 242 6.90 -35.00 -2.36
CA ASN A 242 7.03 -36.41 -1.96
C ASN A 242 5.72 -37.21 -1.90
N ALA A 243 4.55 -36.55 -1.93
CA ALA A 243 3.27 -37.28 -1.93
C ALA A 243 2.90 -37.86 -3.31
N ARG A 244 3.54 -37.43 -4.39
CA ARG A 244 3.30 -37.99 -5.75
C ARG A 244 4.09 -39.26 -6.08
N GLN A 245 5.07 -39.64 -5.27
CA GLN A 245 5.88 -40.84 -5.55
C GLN A 245 5.38 -42.13 -4.88
N LEU A 246 4.31 -42.09 -4.11
CA LEU A 246 3.74 -43.29 -3.44
C LEU A 246 2.39 -43.70 -4.03
N ALA A 247 2.23 -43.68 -5.36
CA ALA A 247 1.17 -44.44 -5.99
C ALA A 247 1.65 -45.92 -6.11
N PRO A 248 1.01 -46.91 -5.43
CA PRO A 248 1.42 -48.31 -5.53
C PRO A 248 1.19 -48.78 -6.96
N GLY A 249 2.25 -49.32 -7.56
CA GLY A 249 2.20 -49.94 -8.87
C GLY A 249 1.09 -50.96 -8.96
N ARG A 250 0.23 -50.84 -9.95
CA ARG A 250 -0.77 -51.86 -10.30
C ARG A 250 -0.05 -53.17 -10.56
N SER A 251 -0.32 -54.15 -9.70
CA SER A 251 0.08 -55.53 -9.92
C SER A 251 -0.51 -56.02 -11.24
N GLN A 252 0.36 -56.41 -12.16
CA GLN A 252 -0.04 -57.19 -13.35
C GLN A 252 -0.41 -58.58 -12.88
N THR A 253 -1.69 -58.94 -13.01
CA THR A 253 -2.16 -60.31 -12.92
C THR A 253 -1.74 -61.08 -14.18
N PRO A 254 -1.15 -62.26 -14.11
CA PRO A 254 -0.90 -63.09 -15.28
C PRO A 254 -2.22 -63.70 -15.76
N LYS A 255 -2.46 -63.66 -17.08
CA LYS A 255 -3.52 -64.41 -17.74
C LYS A 255 -3.11 -65.85 -17.91
N PRO A 256 -4.10 -66.77 -17.88
CA PRO A 256 -3.90 -68.19 -18.05
C PRO A 256 -3.48 -68.63 -19.44
#